data_c08b6335f1bf9439923bef5544bd6dd1
#
_entry.id   c08b6335f1bf9439923bef5544bd6dd1
#
_cell.length_a   1.000
_cell.length_b   1.000
_cell.length_c   1.000
_cell.angle_alpha   90.00
_cell.angle_beta   90.00
_cell.angle_gamma   90.00
#
_symmetry.space_group_name_H-M   'P 1'
#
loop_
_entity.id
_entity.type
_entity.pdbx_description
1 polymer ?
#
loop_
_entity_poly.entity_id
_entity_poly.type
_entity_poly.pdbx_seq_one_letter_code
_entity_poly.pdbx_strand_id
1 'polypeptide(L)'
;MLFRLRYSNVILNLAKTKVVNSTSDLINDAVAQQIASENIQYERIVYFEKDINGKITALKTNIAEVNRIKTDTLNVINDEILEVDQSDLGIPLGSLFLPEVLSGKGPQIPVKILSIRNSDGYFESSFIQAGINQTLHQVHMFVLVDVAVLVLGRTMIFTVESDVVVAETIIVGDVPDTFFQGGNYGTQKEN
;
A
#
# COMPACT_ATOMS: atom_id res chain seq x y z
N MET A 1 21.24 10.58 -33.06
CA MET A 1 21.35 9.13 -32.84
C MET A 1 22.17 8.77 -31.61
N LEU A 2 23.34 9.34 -31.41
CA LEU A 2 24.25 9.09 -30.25
C LEU A 2 23.66 9.45 -28.88
N PHE A 3 22.90 10.53 -28.77
CA PHE A 3 22.21 10.96 -27.55
C PHE A 3 21.25 9.87 -27.02
N ARG A 4 20.44 9.30 -27.90
CA ARG A 4 19.45 8.26 -27.59
C ARG A 4 20.10 6.99 -27.04
N LEU A 5 21.30 6.64 -27.51
CA LEU A 5 22.04 5.47 -27.06
C LEU A 5 22.68 5.68 -25.68
N ARG A 6 23.19 6.89 -25.41
CA ARG A 6 23.94 7.19 -24.18
C ARG A 6 23.03 7.42 -22.97
N TYR A 7 21.87 8.04 -23.17
CA TYR A 7 20.97 8.41 -22.06
C TYR A 7 19.71 7.55 -21.98
N SER A 8 19.52 6.59 -22.86
CA SER A 8 18.31 5.75 -22.91
C SER A 8 18.03 5.08 -21.56
N ASN A 9 19.02 4.47 -20.92
CA ASN A 9 18.86 3.78 -19.65
C ASN A 9 18.48 4.75 -18.51
N VAL A 10 19.09 5.93 -18.48
CA VAL A 10 18.78 6.96 -17.48
C VAL A 10 17.35 7.46 -17.66
N ILE A 11 16.96 7.74 -18.91
CA ILE A 11 15.60 8.17 -19.23
C ILE A 11 14.57 7.10 -18.85
N LEU A 12 14.84 5.84 -19.15
CA LEU A 12 13.97 4.72 -18.83
C LEU A 12 13.83 4.53 -17.31
N ASN A 13 14.91 4.66 -16.57
CA ASN A 13 14.87 4.58 -15.11
C ASN A 13 14.10 5.74 -14.49
N LEU A 14 14.30 6.97 -14.98
CA LEU A 14 13.54 8.13 -14.53
C LEU A 14 12.05 8.00 -14.87
N ALA A 15 11.73 7.50 -16.07
CA ALA A 15 10.36 7.22 -16.47
C ALA A 15 9.72 6.18 -15.55
N LYS A 16 10.43 5.07 -15.29
CA LYS A 16 9.96 4.03 -14.37
C LYS A 16 9.66 4.63 -12.99
N THR A 17 10.64 5.32 -12.41
CA THR A 17 10.47 5.92 -11.06
C THR A 17 9.27 6.88 -11.03
N LYS A 18 9.14 7.74 -12.03
CA LYS A 18 8.07 8.72 -12.08
C LYS A 18 6.69 8.07 -12.24
N VAL A 19 6.57 7.10 -13.16
CA VAL A 19 5.33 6.36 -13.37
C VAL A 19 4.96 5.55 -12.12
N VAL A 20 5.92 4.82 -11.54
CA VAL A 20 5.67 4.01 -10.34
C VAL A 20 5.21 4.90 -9.19
N ASN A 21 5.90 6.01 -8.91
CA ASN A 21 5.52 6.91 -7.82
C ASN A 21 4.15 7.52 -8.06
N SER A 22 3.90 8.10 -9.24
CA SER A 22 2.60 8.71 -9.56
C SER A 22 1.45 7.71 -9.51
N THR A 23 1.66 6.48 -10.01
CA THR A 23 0.65 5.43 -9.96
C THR A 23 0.44 4.93 -8.53
N SER A 24 1.50 4.82 -7.72
CA SER A 24 1.38 4.44 -6.31
C SER A 24 0.61 5.48 -5.49
N ASP A 25 0.86 6.77 -5.73
CA ASP A 25 0.10 7.86 -5.09
C ASP A 25 -1.38 7.78 -5.43
N LEU A 26 -1.73 7.56 -6.71
CA LEU A 26 -3.11 7.36 -7.15
C LEU A 26 -3.78 6.14 -6.51
N ILE A 27 -3.07 5.02 -6.41
CA ILE A 27 -3.58 3.83 -5.74
C ILE A 27 -3.92 4.15 -4.28
N ASN A 28 -3.01 4.81 -3.57
CA ASN A 28 -3.20 5.15 -2.18
C ASN A 28 -4.39 6.11 -1.98
N ASP A 29 -4.51 7.13 -2.84
CA ASP A 29 -5.60 8.09 -2.80
C ASP A 29 -6.95 7.44 -3.14
N ALA A 30 -6.99 6.58 -4.16
CA ALA A 30 -8.20 5.84 -4.54
C ALA A 30 -8.68 4.91 -3.43
N VAL A 31 -7.75 4.17 -2.78
CA VAL A 31 -8.09 3.31 -1.63
C VAL A 31 -8.61 4.15 -0.48
N ALA A 32 -7.94 5.27 -0.15
CA ALA A 32 -8.35 6.14 0.94
C ALA A 32 -9.74 6.76 0.68
N GLN A 33 -10.00 7.21 -0.54
CA GLN A 33 -11.31 7.74 -0.94
C GLN A 33 -12.40 6.67 -0.87
N GLN A 34 -12.11 5.44 -1.31
CA GLN A 34 -13.05 4.32 -1.26
C GLN A 34 -13.42 3.97 0.18
N ILE A 35 -12.42 3.91 1.07
CA ILE A 35 -12.64 3.69 2.50
C ILE A 35 -13.55 4.78 3.09
N ALA A 36 -13.27 6.04 2.78
CA ALA A 36 -14.02 7.18 3.31
C ALA A 36 -15.45 7.25 2.73
N SER A 37 -15.63 7.09 1.42
CA SER A 37 -16.91 7.22 0.73
C SER A 37 -17.90 6.12 1.10
N GLU A 38 -17.41 4.90 1.29
CA GLU A 38 -18.25 3.75 1.66
C GLU A 38 -18.37 3.55 3.17
N ASN A 39 -17.72 4.40 3.98
CA ASN A 39 -17.65 4.26 5.43
C ASN A 39 -17.26 2.83 5.84
N ILE A 40 -16.14 2.34 5.23
CA ILE A 40 -15.65 1.01 5.49
C ILE A 40 -15.13 0.98 6.93
N GLN A 41 -15.84 0.24 7.78
CA GLN A 41 -15.48 0.03 9.16
C GLN A 41 -14.91 -1.38 9.34
N TYR A 42 -14.06 -1.53 10.34
CA TYR A 42 -13.44 -2.81 10.67
C TYR A 42 -14.47 -3.95 10.79
N GLU A 43 -15.61 -3.66 11.45
CA GLU A 43 -16.68 -4.64 11.72
C GLU A 43 -17.40 -5.13 10.46
N ARG A 44 -17.28 -4.42 9.34
CA ARG A 44 -17.80 -4.88 8.02
C ARG A 44 -16.91 -5.95 7.42
N ILE A 45 -15.60 -5.87 7.66
CA ILE A 45 -14.59 -6.78 7.11
C ILE A 45 -14.37 -7.96 8.04
N VAL A 46 -14.32 -7.68 9.37
CA VAL A 46 -13.96 -8.67 10.38
C VAL A 46 -14.97 -8.64 11.51
N TYR A 47 -15.40 -9.81 11.96
CA TYR A 47 -16.25 -9.95 13.13
C TYR A 47 -15.73 -11.00 14.11
N PHE A 48 -16.00 -10.76 15.40
CA PHE A 48 -15.55 -11.64 16.47
C PHE A 48 -16.63 -12.66 16.84
N GLU A 49 -16.30 -13.93 16.90
CA GLU A 49 -17.12 -14.90 17.61
C GLU A 49 -16.76 -14.89 19.10
N LYS A 50 -17.78 -14.90 19.92
CA LYS A 50 -17.65 -14.90 21.38
C LYS A 50 -18.30 -16.16 21.96
N ASP A 51 -17.72 -16.66 23.05
CA ASP A 51 -18.34 -17.71 23.86
C ASP A 51 -19.49 -17.19 24.71
N ILE A 52 -20.09 -18.07 25.49
CA ILE A 52 -21.21 -17.75 26.41
C ILE A 52 -20.82 -16.75 27.51
N ASN A 53 -19.51 -16.56 27.77
CA ASN A 53 -18.98 -15.62 28.76
C ASN A 53 -18.56 -14.29 28.12
N GLY A 54 -18.76 -14.13 26.79
CA GLY A 54 -18.37 -12.92 26.05
C GLY A 54 -16.89 -12.90 25.62
N LYS A 55 -16.13 -13.96 25.87
CA LYS A 55 -14.72 -14.05 25.48
C LYS A 55 -14.59 -14.35 23.98
N ILE A 56 -13.71 -13.61 23.30
CA ILE A 56 -13.43 -13.80 21.88
C ILE A 56 -12.78 -15.19 21.68
N THR A 57 -13.41 -16.02 20.86
CA THR A 57 -12.96 -17.37 20.55
C THR A 57 -12.45 -17.53 19.12
N ALA A 58 -12.94 -16.69 18.20
CA ALA A 58 -12.49 -16.68 16.83
C ALA A 58 -12.66 -15.28 16.21
N LEU A 59 -11.83 -15.03 15.19
CA LEU A 59 -11.92 -13.89 14.32
C LEU A 59 -12.28 -14.40 12.93
N LYS A 60 -13.35 -13.87 12.34
CA LYS A 60 -13.84 -14.30 11.02
C LYS A 60 -13.84 -13.13 10.05
N THR A 61 -13.39 -13.39 8.84
CA THR A 61 -13.39 -12.43 7.75
C THR A 61 -14.65 -12.58 6.90
N ASN A 62 -15.29 -11.47 6.59
CA ASN A 62 -16.41 -11.39 5.66
C ASN A 62 -15.89 -11.40 4.21
N ILE A 63 -15.72 -12.59 3.65
CA ILE A 63 -15.15 -12.79 2.30
C ILE A 63 -15.98 -12.08 1.21
N ALA A 64 -17.30 -12.04 1.36
CA ALA A 64 -18.15 -11.35 0.39
C ALA A 64 -17.89 -9.85 0.36
N GLU A 65 -17.76 -9.23 1.53
CA GLU A 65 -17.45 -7.82 1.66
C GLU A 65 -16.03 -7.49 1.18
N VAL A 66 -15.05 -8.31 1.55
CA VAL A 66 -13.66 -8.22 1.08
C VAL A 66 -13.59 -8.23 -0.43
N ASN A 67 -14.27 -9.18 -1.09
CA ASN A 67 -14.28 -9.27 -2.54
C ASN A 67 -15.00 -8.09 -3.21
N ARG A 68 -16.06 -7.56 -2.59
CA ARG A 68 -16.76 -6.37 -3.06
C ARG A 68 -15.83 -5.15 -3.00
N ILE A 69 -15.23 -4.90 -1.84
CA ILE A 69 -14.29 -3.77 -1.65
C ILE A 69 -13.13 -3.88 -2.63
N LYS A 70 -12.54 -5.07 -2.79
CA LYS A 70 -11.49 -5.32 -3.78
C LYS A 70 -11.92 -4.87 -5.18
N THR A 71 -13.06 -5.35 -5.64
CA THR A 71 -13.54 -5.09 -7.02
C THR A 71 -13.81 -3.61 -7.23
N ASP A 72 -14.51 -2.98 -6.30
CA ASP A 72 -14.88 -1.56 -6.39
C ASP A 72 -13.63 -0.67 -6.37
N THR A 73 -12.69 -0.96 -5.48
CA THR A 73 -11.41 -0.23 -5.39
C THR A 73 -10.57 -0.38 -6.65
N LEU A 74 -10.43 -1.61 -7.19
CA LEU A 74 -9.66 -1.83 -8.42
C LEU A 74 -10.27 -1.13 -9.63
N ASN A 75 -11.60 -1.03 -9.72
CA ASN A 75 -12.27 -0.27 -10.78
C ASN A 75 -11.91 1.21 -10.70
N VAL A 76 -12.00 1.82 -9.51
CA VAL A 76 -11.64 3.23 -9.31
C VAL A 76 -10.16 3.47 -9.65
N ILE A 77 -9.26 2.61 -9.17
CA ILE A 77 -7.83 2.69 -9.47
C ILE A 77 -7.56 2.65 -10.98
N ASN A 78 -8.22 1.72 -11.68
CA ASN A 78 -8.04 1.56 -13.13
C ASN A 78 -8.50 2.80 -13.90
N ASP A 79 -9.62 3.38 -13.52
CA ASP A 79 -10.16 4.59 -14.14
C ASP A 79 -9.22 5.78 -13.89
N GLU A 80 -8.79 6.01 -12.66
CA GLU A 80 -7.88 7.11 -12.31
C GLU A 80 -6.51 7.00 -12.99
N ILE A 81 -5.93 5.80 -13.08
CA ILE A 81 -4.64 5.60 -13.79
C ILE A 81 -4.75 5.94 -15.27
N LEU A 82 -5.89 5.64 -15.92
CA LEU A 82 -6.09 5.94 -17.34
C LEU A 82 -6.37 7.43 -17.60
N GLU A 83 -6.89 8.15 -16.60
CA GLU A 83 -7.19 9.59 -16.65
C GLU A 83 -6.00 10.49 -16.30
N VAL A 84 -4.87 9.90 -15.84
CA VAL A 84 -3.65 10.65 -15.50
C VAL A 84 -3.25 11.63 -16.60
N ASP A 85 -3.02 12.88 -16.25
CA ASP A 85 -2.46 13.85 -17.17
C ASP A 85 -1.03 13.45 -17.56
N GLN A 86 -0.87 13.13 -18.83
CA GLN A 86 0.40 12.67 -19.38
C GLN A 86 1.50 13.74 -19.34
N SER A 87 1.13 15.04 -19.20
CA SER A 87 2.09 16.13 -19.03
C SER A 87 2.86 16.01 -17.70
N ASP A 88 2.22 15.46 -16.67
CA ASP A 88 2.83 15.29 -15.35
C ASP A 88 3.87 14.16 -15.32
N LEU A 89 3.76 13.21 -16.22
CA LEU A 89 4.71 12.10 -16.36
C LEU A 89 5.96 12.46 -17.15
N GLY A 90 5.99 13.58 -17.89
CA GLY A 90 7.09 14.00 -18.72
C GLY A 90 8.42 14.15 -17.95
N ILE A 91 9.55 13.82 -18.60
CA ILE A 91 10.89 13.94 -18.01
C ILE A 91 11.57 15.19 -18.57
N PRO A 92 11.82 16.22 -17.72
CA PRO A 92 12.54 17.41 -18.17
C PRO A 92 13.97 17.11 -18.60
N LEU A 93 14.37 17.62 -19.75
CA LEU A 93 15.74 17.42 -20.27
C LEU A 93 16.81 17.98 -19.34
N GLY A 94 16.51 19.03 -18.59
CA GLY A 94 17.44 19.62 -17.62
C GLY A 94 17.86 18.64 -16.53
N SER A 95 17.00 17.70 -16.15
CA SER A 95 17.31 16.65 -15.19
C SER A 95 18.33 15.62 -15.71
N LEU A 96 18.56 15.57 -17.03
CA LEU A 96 19.52 14.65 -17.65
C LEU A 96 20.92 15.24 -17.83
N PHE A 97 21.00 16.55 -18.05
CA PHE A 97 22.28 17.20 -18.39
C PHE A 97 22.96 17.85 -17.19
N LEU A 98 22.21 18.54 -16.36
CA LEU A 98 22.72 19.27 -15.20
C LEU A 98 21.70 19.14 -14.05
N PRO A 99 21.57 17.94 -13.44
CA PRO A 99 20.56 17.70 -12.42
C PRO A 99 20.66 18.65 -11.22
N GLU A 100 21.87 19.10 -10.89
CA GLU A 100 22.11 20.01 -9.76
C GLU A 100 21.57 21.43 -9.99
N VAL A 101 21.49 21.88 -11.24
CA VAL A 101 21.16 23.28 -11.57
C VAL A 101 19.86 23.41 -12.37
N LEU A 102 19.60 22.44 -13.26
CA LEU A 102 18.49 22.48 -14.21
C LEU A 102 17.43 21.42 -13.97
N SER A 103 17.44 20.77 -12.79
CA SER A 103 16.42 19.79 -12.44
C SER A 103 15.01 20.39 -12.59
N GLY A 104 14.12 19.65 -13.24
CA GLY A 104 12.75 20.08 -13.48
C GLY A 104 12.56 21.13 -14.58
N LYS A 105 13.65 21.59 -15.24
CA LYS A 105 13.58 22.64 -16.28
C LYS A 105 13.83 22.10 -17.68
N GLY A 106 13.31 22.82 -18.68
CA GLY A 106 13.52 22.52 -20.11
C GLY A 106 12.38 21.72 -20.73
N PRO A 107 12.49 21.43 -22.05
CA PRO A 107 11.49 20.63 -22.75
C PRO A 107 11.44 19.22 -22.16
N GLN A 108 10.24 18.64 -22.18
CA GLN A 108 9.97 17.33 -21.57
C GLN A 108 10.04 16.21 -22.61
N ILE A 109 10.63 15.09 -22.23
CA ILE A 109 10.50 13.83 -22.95
C ILE A 109 9.14 13.26 -22.56
N PRO A 110 8.22 13.02 -23.52
CA PRO A 110 6.89 12.51 -23.21
C PRO A 110 6.97 11.07 -22.69
N VAL A 111 6.26 10.83 -21.61
CA VAL A 111 5.98 9.52 -21.03
C VAL A 111 4.47 9.34 -21.01
N LYS A 112 3.97 8.25 -21.59
CA LYS A 112 2.54 8.02 -21.74
C LYS A 112 2.13 6.66 -21.22
N ILE A 113 1.16 6.60 -20.33
CA ILE A 113 0.47 5.37 -20.00
C ILE A 113 -0.47 5.03 -21.18
N LEU A 114 -0.30 3.85 -21.76
CA LEU A 114 -1.08 3.39 -22.91
C LEU A 114 -2.28 2.55 -22.48
N SER A 115 -2.06 1.68 -21.51
CA SER A 115 -3.08 0.76 -21.01
C SER A 115 -2.64 0.11 -19.70
N ILE A 116 -3.60 -0.39 -18.94
CA ILE A 116 -3.38 -1.32 -17.85
C ILE A 116 -3.38 -2.74 -18.44
N ARG A 117 -2.36 -3.52 -18.14
CA ARG A 117 -2.19 -4.89 -18.62
C ARG A 117 -2.78 -5.90 -17.67
N ASN A 118 -2.61 -5.65 -16.40
CA ASN A 118 -3.15 -6.45 -15.31
C ASN A 118 -3.41 -5.55 -14.12
N SER A 119 -4.45 -5.85 -13.37
CA SER A 119 -4.77 -5.21 -12.10
C SER A 119 -5.31 -6.29 -11.17
N ASP A 120 -4.66 -6.50 -10.05
CA ASP A 120 -5.08 -7.46 -9.03
C ASP A 120 -4.87 -6.89 -7.63
N GLY A 121 -5.58 -7.46 -6.67
CA GLY A 121 -5.46 -7.10 -5.28
C GLY A 121 -5.82 -8.27 -4.39
N TYR A 122 -5.24 -8.29 -3.20
CA TYR A 122 -5.59 -9.27 -2.17
C TYR A 122 -5.52 -8.62 -0.78
N PHE A 123 -6.20 -9.23 0.17
CA PHE A 123 -6.20 -8.79 1.54
C PHE A 123 -5.37 -9.72 2.40
N GLU A 124 -4.64 -9.14 3.33
CA GLU A 124 -3.85 -9.88 4.32
C GLU A 124 -4.09 -9.30 5.71
N SER A 125 -4.15 -10.18 6.71
CA SER A 125 -4.28 -9.80 8.11
C SER A 125 -2.94 -9.88 8.80
N SER A 126 -2.56 -8.83 9.53
CA SER A 126 -1.39 -8.83 10.39
C SER A 126 -1.78 -8.67 11.87
N PHE A 127 -1.02 -9.32 12.75
CA PHE A 127 -1.19 -9.24 14.20
C PHE A 127 0.10 -8.77 14.83
N ILE A 128 0.05 -7.61 15.47
CA ILE A 128 1.21 -6.97 16.08
C ILE A 128 0.96 -6.85 17.58
N GLN A 129 1.90 -7.28 18.41
CA GLN A 129 1.81 -7.09 19.85
C GLN A 129 1.87 -5.60 20.18
N ALA A 130 0.81 -5.04 20.76
CA ALA A 130 0.67 -3.62 21.06
C ALA A 130 0.83 -3.30 22.57
N GLY A 131 0.90 -4.32 23.42
CA GLY A 131 1.04 -4.18 24.87
C GLY A 131 1.01 -5.53 25.59
N ILE A 132 0.93 -5.53 26.93
CA ILE A 132 1.01 -6.76 27.73
C ILE A 132 -0.13 -7.73 27.38
N ASN A 133 -1.34 -7.25 27.12
CA ASN A 133 -2.50 -8.07 26.74
C ASN A 133 -3.25 -7.42 25.58
N GLN A 134 -2.53 -6.75 24.68
CA GLN A 134 -3.11 -6.05 23.56
C GLN A 134 -2.47 -6.52 22.26
N THR A 135 -3.29 -6.81 21.28
CA THR A 135 -2.87 -7.16 19.92
C THR A 135 -3.51 -6.19 18.95
N LEU A 136 -2.71 -5.48 18.20
CA LEU A 136 -3.17 -4.69 17.06
C LEU A 136 -3.41 -5.67 15.90
N HIS A 137 -4.63 -5.73 15.43
CA HIS A 137 -4.99 -6.43 14.20
C HIS A 137 -5.22 -5.42 13.09
N GLN A 138 -4.46 -5.57 12.01
CA GLN A 138 -4.57 -4.73 10.82
C GLN A 138 -4.98 -5.60 9.62
N VAL A 139 -5.83 -5.05 8.79
CA VAL A 139 -6.21 -5.61 7.50
C VAL A 139 -5.57 -4.75 6.42
N HIS A 140 -4.66 -5.34 5.66
CA HIS A 140 -3.96 -4.71 4.54
C HIS A 140 -4.63 -5.08 3.23
N MET A 141 -4.67 -4.15 2.30
CA MET A 141 -4.97 -4.39 0.90
C MET A 141 -3.69 -4.19 0.09
N PHE A 142 -3.21 -5.26 -0.50
CA PHE A 142 -2.12 -5.24 -1.47
C PHE A 142 -2.70 -5.09 -2.86
N VAL A 143 -2.16 -4.13 -3.62
CA VAL A 143 -2.58 -3.84 -4.99
C VAL A 143 -1.38 -3.97 -5.90
N LEU A 144 -1.55 -4.74 -6.99
CA LEU A 144 -0.57 -4.89 -8.07
C LEU A 144 -1.18 -4.42 -9.36
N VAL A 145 -0.51 -3.49 -10.05
CA VAL A 145 -0.94 -2.99 -11.35
C VAL A 145 0.21 -3.00 -12.34
N ASP A 146 0.01 -3.66 -13.48
CA ASP A 146 0.94 -3.63 -14.60
C ASP A 146 0.49 -2.60 -15.62
N VAL A 147 1.27 -1.53 -15.77
CA VAL A 147 1.00 -0.45 -16.71
C VAL A 147 1.91 -0.54 -17.93
N ALA A 148 1.33 -0.48 -19.12
CA ALA A 148 2.07 -0.36 -20.37
C ALA A 148 2.34 1.12 -20.66
N VAL A 149 3.61 1.48 -20.74
CA VAL A 149 4.08 2.86 -20.84
C VAL A 149 4.90 3.06 -22.11
N LEU A 150 4.62 4.11 -22.86
CA LEU A 150 5.39 4.54 -24.02
C LEU A 150 6.44 5.57 -23.62
N VAL A 151 7.72 5.24 -23.82
CA VAL A 151 8.85 6.12 -23.57
C VAL A 151 9.83 6.00 -24.73
N LEU A 152 10.28 7.12 -25.28
CA LEU A 152 11.23 7.16 -26.40
C LEU A 152 10.78 6.31 -27.63
N GLY A 153 9.47 6.14 -27.83
CA GLY A 153 8.91 5.32 -28.90
C GLY A 153 9.04 3.81 -28.67
N ARG A 154 9.23 3.38 -27.40
CA ARG A 154 9.21 1.97 -26.98
C ARG A 154 8.15 1.78 -25.93
N THR A 155 7.40 0.69 -26.03
CA THR A 155 6.46 0.29 -25.00
C THR A 155 7.18 -0.60 -23.99
N MET A 156 7.02 -0.27 -22.70
CA MET A 156 7.54 -1.03 -21.58
C MET A 156 6.41 -1.31 -20.60
N ILE A 157 6.54 -2.39 -19.81
CA ILE A 157 5.62 -2.72 -18.75
C ILE A 157 6.31 -2.40 -17.44
N PHE A 158 5.64 -1.63 -16.59
CA PHE A 158 6.08 -1.35 -15.22
C PHE A 158 5.04 -1.91 -14.26
N THR A 159 5.50 -2.73 -13.31
CA THR A 159 4.67 -3.21 -12.21
C THR A 159 4.74 -2.21 -11.07
N VAL A 160 3.57 -1.83 -10.57
CA VAL A 160 3.39 -0.97 -9.40
C VAL A 160 2.74 -1.80 -8.32
N GLU A 161 3.35 -1.79 -7.15
CA GLU A 161 2.84 -2.47 -5.95
C GLU A 161 2.56 -1.42 -4.88
N SER A 162 1.43 -1.55 -4.18
CA SER A 162 1.08 -0.71 -3.05
C SER A 162 0.49 -1.56 -1.94
N ASP A 163 0.83 -1.22 -0.68
CA ASP A 163 0.29 -1.82 0.53
C ASP A 163 -0.43 -0.72 1.33
N VAL A 164 -1.71 -0.89 1.55
CA VAL A 164 -2.54 0.08 2.26
C VAL A 164 -3.29 -0.59 3.40
N VAL A 165 -3.20 -0.03 4.61
CA VAL A 165 -4.02 -0.45 5.74
C VAL A 165 -5.45 0.05 5.52
N VAL A 166 -6.40 -0.88 5.37
CA VAL A 166 -7.80 -0.55 5.10
C VAL A 166 -8.66 -0.56 6.37
N ALA A 167 -8.26 -1.30 7.38
CA ALA A 167 -8.94 -1.33 8.67
C ALA A 167 -7.99 -1.82 9.77
N GLU A 168 -8.18 -1.32 10.99
CA GLU A 168 -7.42 -1.79 12.14
C GLU A 168 -8.26 -1.76 13.42
N THR A 169 -7.89 -2.60 14.37
CA THR A 169 -8.46 -2.60 15.72
C THR A 169 -7.46 -3.14 16.75
N ILE A 170 -7.65 -2.75 18.01
CA ILE A 170 -6.88 -3.31 19.12
C ILE A 170 -7.75 -4.34 19.83
N ILE A 171 -7.30 -5.58 19.85
CA ILE A 171 -7.91 -6.68 20.60
C ILE A 171 -7.27 -6.69 21.98
N VAL A 172 -8.09 -6.50 23.02
CA VAL A 172 -7.65 -6.53 24.43
C VAL A 172 -8.00 -7.91 25.01
N GLY A 173 -7.00 -8.63 25.44
CA GLY A 173 -7.17 -9.91 26.16
C GLY A 173 -7.36 -9.72 27.66
N ASP A 174 -7.67 -10.81 28.36
CA ASP A 174 -7.75 -10.82 29.83
C ASP A 174 -6.40 -10.53 30.46
N VAL A 175 -6.36 -9.71 31.50
CA VAL A 175 -5.16 -9.51 32.33
C VAL A 175 -4.96 -10.75 33.20
N PRO A 176 -3.81 -11.43 33.15
CA PRO A 176 -3.54 -12.53 34.07
C PRO A 176 -3.62 -12.06 35.52
N ASP A 177 -4.37 -12.77 36.36
CA ASP A 177 -4.54 -12.45 37.79
C ASP A 177 -3.25 -12.57 38.62
N THR A 178 -2.17 -13.12 38.03
CA THR A 178 -0.88 -13.31 38.69
C THR A 178 0.27 -12.78 37.85
N PHE A 179 0.77 -11.62 38.26
CA PHE A 179 2.11 -11.17 37.88
C PHE A 179 3.12 -11.81 38.84
N PHE A 180 3.86 -12.81 38.41
CA PHE A 180 5.09 -13.21 39.11
C PHE A 180 6.16 -12.15 38.87
N GLN A 181 6.16 -11.11 39.69
CA GLN A 181 7.30 -10.25 39.83
C GLN A 181 8.32 -11.09 40.59
N GLY A 182 9.41 -11.53 39.94
CA GLY A 182 10.51 -12.25 40.53
C GLY A 182 11.14 -11.43 41.66
N GLY A 183 10.55 -11.53 42.83
CA GLY A 183 11.06 -10.94 44.06
C GLY A 183 12.09 -11.88 44.68
N ASN A 184 13.27 -11.36 44.83
CA ASN A 184 14.43 -11.85 45.51
C ASN A 184 14.07 -12.53 46.83
N TYR A 185 14.18 -13.86 46.93
CA TYR A 185 14.12 -14.57 48.19
C TYR A 185 15.41 -14.27 48.95
N GLY A 186 15.38 -13.26 49.82
CA GLY A 186 16.41 -13.04 50.81
C GLY A 186 16.43 -14.22 51.78
N THR A 187 17.53 -14.95 51.78
CA THR A 187 17.84 -15.98 52.79
C THR A 187 17.89 -15.32 54.16
N GLN A 188 16.90 -15.54 55.01
CA GLN A 188 17.04 -15.31 56.45
C GLN A 188 17.90 -16.44 57.02
N LYS A 189 19.07 -16.09 57.51
CA LYS A 189 19.87 -16.95 58.41
C LYS A 189 19.27 -16.83 59.80
N GLU A 190 18.73 -17.93 60.31
CA GLU A 190 18.48 -18.09 61.75
C GLU A 190 19.80 -18.23 62.50
N ASN A 191 19.91 -17.50 63.59
CA ASN A 191 20.84 -17.74 64.70
C ASN A 191 20.09 -18.37 65.84
#